data_f73398aa0f68c7c6fcdce9be1f40e5e1
#
_entry.id   f73398aa0f68c7c6fcdce9be1f40e5e1
#
_cell.length_a   1.000
_cell.length_b   1.000
_cell.length_c   1.000
_cell.angle_alpha   90.00
_cell.angle_beta   90.00
_cell.angle_gamma   90.00
#
_symmetry.space_group_name_H-M   'P 1'
#
loop_
_entity.id
_entity.type
_entity.pdbx_description
1 polymer ?
#
loop_
_entity_poly.entity_id
_entity_poly.type
_entity_poly.pdbx_seq_one_letter_code
_entity_poly.pdbx_strand_id
1 'polypeptide(L)'
;MRTVPGNSQRHPTMRRGAAGALSLAAVGVLAACVPAGYGNYSPAAGRAATPAEALAVTAAVHSSPLTAAAGTRPYRLEAIRVSTRTLGYAFATLDPTSPAADGAAVALRAIRTTGGHLSWQVFDIGSLHVGCSAPAPVRSEFALHC
;
A
#
# COMPACT_ATOMS: atom_id res chain seq x y z
N MET A 1 -22.03 58.00 -23.75
CA MET A 1 -21.35 59.05 -22.97
C MET A 1 -21.56 58.78 -21.50
N ARG A 2 -20.55 58.32 -20.80
CA ARG A 2 -20.35 58.53 -19.37
C ARG A 2 -18.93 58.14 -19.02
N THR A 3 -18.26 59.11 -18.53
CA THR A 3 -16.86 59.30 -18.17
C THR A 3 -16.50 58.48 -16.93
N VAL A 4 -15.29 57.91 -16.97
CA VAL A 4 -14.55 57.36 -15.84
C VAL A 4 -13.80 58.45 -15.12
N PRO A 5 -13.66 58.46 -13.80
CA PRO A 5 -12.51 59.06 -13.17
C PRO A 5 -11.65 58.04 -12.46
N GLY A 6 -10.36 58.18 -12.66
CA GLY A 6 -9.30 57.47 -12.02
C GLY A 6 -9.12 57.76 -10.54
N ASN A 7 -8.42 56.91 -9.86
CA ASN A 7 -7.84 57.22 -8.56
C ASN A 7 -6.49 56.52 -8.38
N SER A 8 -5.50 57.34 -8.41
CA SER A 8 -4.33 57.58 -7.58
C SER A 8 -3.68 56.39 -6.84
N GLN A 9 -2.44 56.24 -7.24
CA GLN A 9 -1.34 55.61 -6.55
C GLN A 9 -1.16 56.14 -5.11
N ARG A 10 -0.91 55.23 -4.19
CA ARG A 10 -0.12 55.51 -2.99
C ARG A 10 0.85 54.35 -2.75
N HIS A 11 2.13 54.62 -2.91
CA HIS A 11 3.22 53.88 -2.30
C HIS A 11 3.27 54.15 -0.80
N PRO A 12 3.62 53.17 0.01
CA PRO A 12 4.52 53.43 1.11
C PRO A 12 5.71 52.48 1.15
N THR A 13 6.84 53.11 1.06
CA THR A 13 8.07 52.98 1.86
C THR A 13 8.45 51.61 2.46
N MET A 14 9.65 51.23 2.04
CA MET A 14 10.57 50.29 2.68
C MET A 14 10.62 50.46 4.21
N ARG A 15 10.57 49.35 4.92
CA ARG A 15 11.32 49.18 6.17
C ARG A 15 12.13 47.89 6.10
N ARG A 16 13.44 48.08 6.05
CA ARG A 16 14.46 47.10 6.38
C ARG A 16 14.31 46.74 7.86
N GLY A 17 14.21 45.46 8.17
CA GLY A 17 14.34 44.91 9.51
C GLY A 17 15.10 43.61 9.38
N ALA A 18 16.33 43.67 9.86
CA ALA A 18 17.25 42.54 9.94
C ALA A 18 16.92 41.61 11.12
N ALA A 19 17.60 40.48 11.11
CA ALA A 19 17.77 39.46 12.13
C ALA A 19 16.79 38.27 11.97
N GLY A 20 17.19 37.14 11.39
CA GLY A 20 18.09 36.24 12.07
C GLY A 20 17.32 35.29 12.97
N ALA A 21 16.72 34.21 12.43
CA ALA A 21 16.49 33.00 13.20
C ALA A 21 16.58 31.85 12.24
N LEU A 22 17.69 31.15 12.23
CA LEU A 22 17.86 29.81 11.69
C LEU A 22 17.01 28.87 12.53
N SER A 23 15.79 28.65 12.11
CA SER A 23 14.99 27.53 12.64
C SER A 23 15.51 26.24 12.00
N LEU A 24 16.36 25.55 12.70
CA LEU A 24 16.64 24.14 12.46
C LEU A 24 15.31 23.39 12.60
N ALA A 25 14.66 23.13 11.47
CA ALA A 25 13.58 22.18 11.41
C ALA A 25 14.18 20.79 11.71
N ALA A 26 14.04 20.35 12.94
CA ALA A 26 14.26 18.96 13.30
C ALA A 26 13.26 18.13 12.49
N VAL A 27 13.75 17.49 11.43
CA VAL A 27 13.04 16.44 10.73
C VAL A 27 12.93 15.29 11.73
N GLY A 28 11.83 15.27 12.50
CA GLY A 28 11.46 14.14 13.30
C GLY A 28 11.16 12.99 12.34
N VAL A 29 12.09 12.06 12.24
CA VAL A 29 11.82 10.74 11.68
C VAL A 29 10.78 10.12 12.59
N LEU A 30 9.51 10.26 12.21
CA LEU A 30 8.44 9.43 12.73
C LEU A 30 8.80 8.00 12.33
N ALA A 31 9.47 7.29 13.23
CA ALA A 31 9.53 5.85 13.17
C ALA A 31 8.08 5.38 13.19
N ALA A 32 7.50 5.16 12.00
CA ALA A 32 6.24 4.48 11.87
C ALA A 32 6.43 3.15 12.61
N CYS A 33 5.74 2.98 13.75
CA CYS A 33 5.58 1.68 14.35
C CYS A 33 4.89 0.82 13.29
N VAL A 34 5.68 0.05 12.55
CA VAL A 34 5.15 -0.97 11.67
C VAL A 34 4.46 -1.95 12.60
N PRO A 35 3.14 -2.11 12.55
CA PRO A 35 2.47 -3.10 13.37
C PRO A 35 3.13 -4.44 13.10
N ALA A 36 3.36 -5.21 14.14
CA ALA A 36 3.92 -6.56 14.05
C ALA A 36 3.11 -7.31 12.99
N GLY A 37 3.79 -7.66 11.87
CA GLY A 37 3.12 -8.12 10.67
C GLY A 37 2.27 -9.35 10.97
N TYR A 38 1.04 -9.29 10.56
CA TYR A 38 0.18 -10.46 10.51
C TYR A 38 0.75 -11.42 9.48
N GLY A 39 1.09 -12.62 9.92
CA GLY A 39 1.63 -13.65 9.06
C GLY A 39 3.17 -13.60 8.90
N ASN A 40 3.66 -14.62 8.26
CA ASN A 40 5.08 -14.90 8.12
C ASN A 40 5.77 -14.14 6.98
N TYR A 41 5.26 -13.01 6.52
CA TYR A 41 5.92 -12.28 5.44
C TYR A 41 6.37 -10.88 5.89
N SER A 42 7.44 -10.40 5.26
CA SER A 42 7.91 -9.03 5.47
C SER A 42 7.12 -8.06 4.59
N PRO A 43 6.30 -7.16 5.16
CA PRO A 43 5.57 -6.17 4.38
C PRO A 43 6.48 -5.13 3.70
N ALA A 44 7.77 -5.11 4.07
CA ALA A 44 8.77 -4.27 3.42
C ALA A 44 9.41 -4.92 2.20
N ALA A 45 9.23 -6.24 2.00
CA ALA A 45 9.81 -6.97 0.88
C ALA A 45 9.11 -6.67 -0.46
N GLY A 46 9.79 -6.98 -1.54
CA GLY A 46 9.29 -6.67 -2.88
C GLY A 46 9.22 -5.17 -3.17
N ARG A 47 8.46 -4.77 -4.15
CA ARG A 47 8.15 -3.37 -4.46
C ARG A 47 6.70 -3.02 -4.12
N ALA A 48 6.40 -1.75 -3.94
CA ALA A 48 5.02 -1.28 -3.85
C ALA A 48 4.27 -1.59 -5.17
N ALA A 49 3.02 -1.97 -5.06
CA ALA A 49 2.15 -2.12 -6.22
C ALA A 49 1.92 -0.76 -6.89
N THR A 50 1.86 -0.74 -8.21
CA THR A 50 1.35 0.42 -8.95
C THR A 50 -0.15 0.59 -8.67
N PRO A 51 -0.75 1.77 -8.91
CA PRO A 51 -2.19 1.95 -8.73
C PRO A 51 -3.05 0.94 -9.50
N ALA A 52 -2.65 0.60 -10.74
CA ALA A 52 -3.36 -0.39 -11.55
C ALA A 52 -3.25 -1.81 -10.97
N GLU A 53 -2.06 -2.20 -10.49
CA GLU A 53 -1.86 -3.49 -9.81
C GLU A 53 -2.64 -3.54 -8.49
N ALA A 54 -2.63 -2.48 -7.72
CA ALA A 54 -3.37 -2.40 -6.46
C ALA A 54 -4.87 -2.59 -6.67
N LEU A 55 -5.45 -1.94 -7.68
CA LEU A 55 -6.85 -2.13 -8.05
C LEU A 55 -7.15 -3.56 -8.48
N ALA A 56 -6.29 -4.15 -9.32
CA ALA A 56 -6.46 -5.51 -9.80
C ALA A 56 -6.31 -6.56 -8.69
N VAL A 57 -5.34 -6.39 -7.79
CA VAL A 57 -5.16 -7.23 -6.60
C VAL A 57 -6.36 -7.11 -5.67
N THR A 58 -6.83 -5.89 -5.40
CA THR A 58 -7.99 -5.65 -4.55
C THR A 58 -9.24 -6.35 -5.11
N ALA A 59 -9.50 -6.20 -6.40
CA ALA A 59 -10.61 -6.87 -7.07
C ALA A 59 -10.51 -8.41 -6.96
N ALA A 60 -9.30 -8.98 -7.15
CA ALA A 60 -9.06 -10.40 -7.03
C ALA A 60 -9.30 -10.92 -5.61
N VAL A 61 -8.88 -10.16 -4.59
CA VAL A 61 -9.11 -10.53 -3.19
C VAL A 61 -10.60 -10.51 -2.85
N HIS A 62 -11.32 -9.47 -3.26
CA HIS A 62 -12.76 -9.38 -2.99
C HIS A 62 -13.59 -10.45 -3.71
N SER A 63 -13.18 -10.87 -4.90
CA SER A 63 -13.88 -11.90 -5.68
C SER A 63 -13.44 -13.33 -5.35
N SER A 64 -12.43 -13.50 -4.51
CA SER A 64 -11.86 -14.81 -4.21
C SER A 64 -12.76 -15.65 -3.30
N PRO A 65 -13.06 -16.92 -3.67
CA PRO A 65 -13.76 -17.84 -2.79
C PRO A 65 -12.97 -18.16 -1.52
N LEU A 66 -11.62 -18.10 -1.55
CA LEU A 66 -10.79 -18.29 -0.36
C LEU A 66 -11.01 -17.17 0.65
N THR A 67 -11.11 -15.93 0.18
CA THR A 67 -11.40 -14.78 1.04
C THR A 67 -12.83 -14.87 1.61
N ALA A 68 -13.79 -15.27 0.81
CA ALA A 68 -15.16 -15.50 1.26
C ALA A 68 -15.25 -16.61 2.32
N ALA A 69 -14.50 -17.68 2.17
CA ALA A 69 -14.45 -18.79 3.11
C ALA A 69 -13.74 -18.44 4.43
N ALA A 70 -12.77 -17.52 4.40
CA ALA A 70 -12.07 -17.04 5.59
C ALA A 70 -12.95 -16.18 6.52
N GLY A 71 -14.19 -15.93 6.13
CA GLY A 71 -15.18 -15.18 6.88
C GLY A 71 -15.32 -13.75 6.40
N THR A 72 -16.55 -13.33 6.17
CA THR A 72 -16.93 -12.04 5.58
C THR A 72 -16.84 -10.88 6.57
N ARG A 73 -15.80 -10.82 7.37
CA ARG A 73 -15.61 -9.64 8.21
C ARG A 73 -15.06 -8.51 7.36
N PRO A 74 -15.57 -7.28 7.52
CA PRO A 74 -15.03 -6.16 6.77
C PRO A 74 -13.54 -6.00 7.12
N TYR A 75 -12.71 -5.94 6.08
CA TYR A 75 -11.26 -5.75 6.20
C TYR A 75 -10.80 -4.66 5.23
N ARG A 76 -9.64 -4.11 5.51
CA ARG A 76 -8.89 -3.27 4.59
C ARG A 76 -7.75 -4.08 4.01
N LEU A 77 -7.49 -3.87 2.74
CA LEU A 77 -6.32 -4.43 2.09
C LEU A 77 -5.19 -3.41 2.17
N GLU A 78 -4.12 -3.77 2.83
CA GLU A 78 -2.99 -2.89 3.07
C GLU A 78 -1.68 -3.53 2.60
N ALA A 79 -0.62 -2.71 2.53
CA ALA A 79 0.74 -3.16 2.22
C ALA A 79 0.84 -4.09 1.01
N ILE A 80 0.15 -3.76 -0.10
CA ILE A 80 0.23 -4.57 -1.33
C ILE A 80 1.64 -4.48 -1.90
N ARG A 81 2.32 -5.63 -1.94
CA ARG A 81 3.70 -5.78 -2.41
C ARG A 81 3.77 -6.76 -3.56
N VAL A 82 4.52 -6.42 -4.59
CA VAL A 82 4.72 -7.25 -5.78
C VAL A 82 6.16 -7.73 -5.81
N SER A 83 6.35 -9.02 -6.12
CA SER A 83 7.68 -9.61 -6.22
C SER A 83 8.49 -8.95 -7.32
N THR A 84 9.75 -8.67 -7.03
CA THR A 84 10.75 -8.20 -7.99
C THR A 84 11.60 -9.34 -8.55
N ARG A 85 11.67 -10.47 -7.84
CA ARG A 85 12.46 -11.63 -8.23
C ARG A 85 11.73 -12.60 -9.15
N THR A 86 10.40 -12.67 -8.98
CA THR A 86 9.58 -13.55 -9.80
C THR A 86 8.31 -12.82 -10.19
N LEU A 87 8.19 -12.49 -11.47
CA LEU A 87 7.01 -11.78 -11.98
C LEU A 87 5.72 -12.55 -11.68
N GLY A 88 4.67 -11.80 -11.38
CA GLY A 88 3.34 -12.36 -11.17
C GLY A 88 3.08 -12.93 -9.78
N TYR A 89 3.82 -12.53 -8.77
CA TYR A 89 3.50 -12.81 -7.37
C TYR A 89 3.31 -11.52 -6.58
N ALA A 90 2.28 -11.52 -5.73
CA ALA A 90 1.97 -10.40 -4.85
C ALA A 90 1.53 -10.90 -3.48
N PHE A 91 1.76 -10.06 -2.48
CA PHE A 91 1.32 -10.28 -1.10
C PHE A 91 0.65 -9.01 -0.60
N ALA A 92 -0.35 -9.16 0.27
CA ALA A 92 -0.99 -8.05 0.94
C ALA A 92 -1.44 -8.46 2.34
N THR A 93 -1.70 -7.46 3.18
CA THR A 93 -2.27 -7.66 4.51
C THR A 93 -3.76 -7.39 4.47
N LEU A 94 -4.54 -8.26 5.09
CA LEU A 94 -5.94 -8.06 5.41
C LEU A 94 -6.03 -7.54 6.84
N ASP A 95 -6.27 -6.25 6.99
CA ASP A 95 -6.44 -5.62 8.28
C ASP A 95 -7.94 -5.55 8.61
N PRO A 96 -8.40 -6.27 9.65
CA PRO A 96 -9.81 -6.26 10.00
C PRO A 96 -10.22 -4.90 10.56
N THR A 97 -11.41 -4.44 10.18
CA THR A 97 -11.96 -3.19 10.73
C THR A 97 -12.51 -3.34 12.15
N SER A 98 -12.56 -4.57 12.66
CA SER A 98 -12.96 -4.89 14.04
C SER A 98 -11.74 -5.26 14.88
N PRO A 99 -11.54 -4.64 16.06
CA PRO A 99 -10.39 -4.93 16.92
C PRO A 99 -10.41 -6.34 17.53
N ALA A 100 -11.54 -7.03 17.45
CA ALA A 100 -11.69 -8.41 17.95
C ALA A 100 -11.34 -9.47 16.90
N ALA A 101 -10.92 -9.07 15.71
CA ALA A 101 -10.55 -10.00 14.65
C ALA A 101 -9.05 -9.95 14.40
N ASP A 102 -8.46 -11.10 14.18
CA ASP A 102 -7.06 -11.20 13.78
C ASP A 102 -6.88 -10.80 12.32
N GLY A 103 -5.77 -10.13 12.03
CA GLY A 103 -5.36 -9.85 10.67
C GLY A 103 -4.87 -11.11 9.96
N ALA A 104 -4.81 -11.05 8.64
CA ALA A 104 -4.33 -12.13 7.81
C ALA A 104 -3.42 -11.60 6.69
N ALA A 105 -2.58 -12.48 6.16
CA ALA A 105 -1.87 -12.24 4.92
C ALA A 105 -2.61 -12.94 3.77
N VAL A 106 -2.50 -12.40 2.58
CA VAL A 106 -3.01 -13.00 1.36
C VAL A 106 -1.90 -13.06 0.32
N ALA A 107 -1.75 -14.22 -0.31
CA ALA A 107 -0.80 -14.47 -1.38
C ALA A 107 -1.54 -14.62 -2.71
N LEU A 108 -1.06 -13.89 -3.72
CA LEU A 108 -1.66 -13.88 -5.06
C LEU A 108 -0.60 -14.26 -6.11
N ARG A 109 -1.10 -14.84 -7.19
CA ARG A 109 -0.34 -15.08 -8.41
C ARG A 109 -1.08 -14.54 -9.63
N ALA A 110 -0.32 -14.08 -10.61
CA ALA A 110 -0.89 -13.74 -11.91
C ALA A 110 -1.11 -15.01 -12.73
N ILE A 111 -2.29 -15.14 -13.31
CA ILE A 111 -2.64 -16.22 -14.22
C ILE A 111 -3.04 -15.64 -15.58
N ARG A 112 -2.83 -16.39 -16.65
CA ARG A 112 -3.40 -16.06 -17.96
C ARG A 112 -4.83 -16.56 -18.01
N THR A 113 -5.74 -15.67 -18.31
CA THR A 113 -7.14 -16.04 -18.61
C THR A 113 -7.25 -16.61 -20.02
N THR A 114 -8.37 -17.24 -20.31
CA THR A 114 -8.68 -17.81 -21.64
C THR A 114 -8.56 -16.77 -22.77
N GLY A 115 -8.77 -15.48 -22.48
CA GLY A 115 -8.57 -14.38 -23.41
C GLY A 115 -7.13 -13.86 -23.51
N GLY A 116 -6.15 -14.53 -22.87
CA GLY A 116 -4.74 -14.13 -22.88
C GLY A 116 -4.37 -12.97 -21.96
N HIS A 117 -5.32 -12.36 -21.28
CA HIS A 117 -5.09 -11.29 -20.31
C HIS A 117 -4.51 -11.85 -18.99
N LEU A 118 -3.65 -11.07 -18.35
CA LEU A 118 -3.19 -11.40 -17.00
C LEU A 118 -4.26 -10.97 -15.99
N SER A 119 -4.57 -11.88 -15.06
CA SER A 119 -5.47 -11.65 -13.92
C SER A 119 -4.82 -12.14 -12.65
N TRP A 120 -5.07 -11.47 -11.54
CA TRP A 120 -4.62 -11.91 -10.24
C TRP A 120 -5.56 -12.97 -9.67
N GLN A 121 -4.99 -13.98 -9.03
CA GLN A 121 -5.72 -15.02 -8.33
C GLN A 121 -5.14 -15.20 -6.93
N VAL A 122 -5.99 -15.17 -5.91
CA VAL A 122 -5.61 -15.58 -4.56
C VAL A 122 -5.37 -17.08 -4.57
N PHE A 123 -4.21 -17.52 -4.11
CA PHE A 123 -3.88 -18.94 -3.99
C PHE A 123 -3.67 -19.38 -2.55
N ASP A 124 -3.48 -18.41 -1.64
CA ASP A 124 -3.31 -18.71 -0.22
C ASP A 124 -3.74 -17.53 0.65
N ILE A 125 -4.28 -17.81 1.85
CA ILE A 125 -4.73 -16.81 2.82
C ILE A 125 -4.66 -17.41 4.22
N GLY A 126 -4.21 -16.62 5.18
CA GLY A 126 -4.14 -17.04 6.58
C GLY A 126 -3.33 -16.11 7.45
N SER A 127 -3.22 -16.49 8.72
CA SER A 127 -2.37 -15.79 9.69
C SER A 127 -0.96 -16.40 9.83
N LEU A 128 -0.77 -17.64 9.36
CA LEU A 128 0.49 -18.38 9.43
C LEU A 128 0.75 -19.15 8.13
N HIS A 129 2.03 -19.31 7.77
CA HIS A 129 2.50 -20.14 6.65
C HIS A 129 1.90 -19.77 5.29
N VAL A 130 1.53 -18.50 5.09
CA VAL A 130 0.93 -18.02 3.84
C VAL A 130 1.97 -17.96 2.74
N GLY A 131 1.61 -18.45 1.56
CA GLY A 131 2.45 -18.40 0.37
C GLY A 131 3.53 -19.49 0.30
N CYS A 132 3.46 -20.53 1.13
CA CYS A 132 4.47 -21.59 1.17
C CYS A 132 4.58 -22.40 -0.12
N SER A 133 3.55 -22.43 -0.95
CA SER A 133 3.56 -23.02 -2.29
C SER A 133 4.19 -22.12 -3.36
N ALA A 134 4.58 -20.88 -3.03
CA ALA A 134 5.26 -20.01 -3.96
C ALA A 134 6.69 -20.52 -4.28
N PRO A 135 7.26 -20.13 -5.44
CA PRO A 135 8.64 -20.47 -5.80
C PRO A 135 9.66 -20.00 -4.77
N ALA A 136 10.76 -20.73 -4.63
CA ALA A 136 11.80 -20.42 -3.65
C ALA A 136 12.32 -18.96 -3.71
N PRO A 137 12.53 -18.33 -4.89
CA PRO A 137 12.95 -16.93 -4.95
C PRO A 137 11.92 -15.98 -4.33
N VAL A 138 10.61 -16.25 -4.48
CA VAL A 138 9.52 -15.46 -3.89
C VAL A 138 9.51 -15.65 -2.38
N ARG A 139 9.62 -16.92 -1.91
CA ARG A 139 9.68 -17.21 -0.48
C ARG A 139 10.86 -16.51 0.20
N SER A 140 12.02 -16.55 -0.44
CA SER A 140 13.22 -15.87 0.07
C SER A 140 13.06 -14.34 0.08
N GLU A 141 12.45 -13.75 -0.97
CA GLU A 141 12.24 -12.30 -1.06
C GLU A 141 11.31 -11.81 0.04
N PHE A 142 10.21 -12.50 0.29
CA PHE A 142 9.21 -12.12 1.29
C PHE A 142 9.49 -12.68 2.69
N ALA A 143 10.63 -13.36 2.88
CA ALA A 143 11.02 -13.99 4.15
C ALA A 143 9.93 -14.92 4.70
N LEU A 144 9.28 -15.71 3.81
CA LEU A 144 8.23 -16.63 4.23
C LEU A 144 8.82 -17.79 5.03
N HIS A 145 8.30 -17.98 6.22
CA HIS A 145 8.68 -19.07 7.11
C HIS A 145 7.79 -20.29 6.84
N CYS A 146 8.27 -21.18 6.06
CA CYS A 146 7.66 -22.43 5.70
C CYS A 146 8.46 -23.59 6.32
#